data_cd89a7235b048c3eaecf18667fed29f0
#
_entry.id   cd89a7235b048c3eaecf18667fed29f0
#
_cell.length_a   1.000
_cell.length_b   1.000
_cell.length_c   1.000
_cell.angle_alpha   90.00
_cell.angle_beta   90.00
_cell.angle_gamma   90.00
#
_symmetry.space_group_name_H-M   'P 1'
#
loop_
_entity.id
_entity.type
_entity.pdbx_description
1 polymer ?
#
loop_
_entity_poly.entity_id
_entity_poly.type
_entity_poly.pdbx_seq_one_letter_code
_entity_poly.pdbx_strand_id
1 'polypeptide(L)'
;MIEIFAHRAIYENKNNSLEGIEYCLKSGFNVEIDVRKKDENFYLSHEPQENGDLFYMACEIIKRNSKETAIHIKENFDIKNLVDFIYEYNIEKKCFIYSTLQDCDQLKKFENIKYAYYQNKFESKISAKILWCDESNEVWYDQKTFSDYKKKNRTIITMSKELLKPCEIGEIRNEWNRLIDLKVDGICTDFPFLLKEYLNEKGSEIT
;
A
#
# COMPACT_ATOMS: atom_id res chain seq x y z
N MET A 1 -6.28 10.00 -12.23
CA MET A 1 -5.43 10.63 -11.17
C MET A 1 -4.70 9.50 -10.46
N ILE A 2 -3.40 9.64 -10.21
CA ILE A 2 -2.60 8.63 -9.48
C ILE A 2 -2.83 8.81 -7.99
N GLU A 3 -3.18 7.73 -7.29
CA GLU A 3 -3.33 7.71 -5.84
C GLU A 3 -1.95 7.61 -5.17
N ILE A 4 -1.74 8.36 -4.10
CA ILE A 4 -0.49 8.38 -3.34
C ILE A 4 -0.69 7.58 -2.06
N PHE A 5 0.16 6.58 -1.83
CA PHE A 5 0.22 5.82 -0.59
C PHE A 5 1.47 6.24 0.19
N ALA A 6 1.28 6.80 1.38
CA ALA A 6 2.38 7.09 2.30
C ALA A 6 2.87 5.76 2.90
N HIS A 7 4.09 5.35 2.55
CA HIS A 7 4.70 4.12 3.03
C HIS A 7 4.87 4.15 4.54
N ARG A 8 4.38 3.11 5.22
CA ARG A 8 4.37 2.99 6.70
C ARG A 8 3.80 4.22 7.40
N ALA A 9 2.92 4.97 6.72
CA ALA A 9 2.37 6.23 7.23
C ALA A 9 3.45 7.16 7.79
N ILE A 10 4.56 7.34 7.05
CA ILE A 10 5.74 8.07 7.51
C ILE A 10 5.42 9.52 7.90
N TYR A 11 5.81 9.92 9.10
CA TYR A 11 5.68 11.28 9.62
C TYR A 11 6.80 11.58 10.63
N GLU A 12 7.53 12.70 10.47
CA GLU A 12 8.60 13.14 11.37
C GLU A 12 9.61 12.01 11.75
N ASN A 13 10.02 11.21 10.78
CA ASN A 13 10.88 10.03 10.96
C ASN A 13 10.28 8.88 11.80
N LYS A 14 8.98 8.93 12.11
CA LYS A 14 8.25 7.80 12.70
C LYS A 14 7.53 7.02 11.60
N ASN A 15 7.58 5.72 11.71
CA ASN A 15 6.91 4.77 10.83
C ASN A 15 5.86 3.98 11.61
N ASN A 16 4.76 3.60 10.96
CA ASN A 16 3.74 2.75 11.57
C ASN A 16 3.20 3.30 12.90
N SER A 17 3.05 4.64 13.01
CA SER A 17 2.54 5.31 14.20
C SER A 17 1.12 5.83 14.01
N LEU A 18 0.34 5.88 15.09
CA LEU A 18 -1.02 6.44 15.06
C LEU A 18 -1.01 7.90 14.60
N GLU A 19 -0.02 8.68 15.05
CA GLU A 19 0.16 10.07 14.66
C GLU A 19 0.40 10.21 13.14
N GLY A 20 1.28 9.36 12.58
CA GLY A 20 1.56 9.34 11.15
C GLY A 20 0.36 8.94 10.32
N ILE A 21 -0.39 7.91 10.74
CA ILE A 21 -1.62 7.48 10.08
C ILE A 21 -2.63 8.65 10.02
N GLU A 22 -2.89 9.28 11.16
CA GLU A 22 -3.83 10.40 11.22
C GLU A 22 -3.40 11.58 10.36
N TYR A 23 -2.12 11.94 10.43
CA TYR A 23 -1.56 13.04 9.65
C TYR A 23 -1.64 12.79 8.15
N CYS A 24 -1.20 11.63 7.67
CA CYS A 24 -1.23 11.30 6.25
C CYS A 24 -2.65 11.24 5.69
N LEU A 25 -3.58 10.58 6.40
CA LEU A 25 -4.97 10.49 5.98
C LEU A 25 -5.66 11.86 5.94
N LYS A 26 -5.43 12.74 6.94
CA LYS A 26 -5.93 14.13 6.96
C LYS A 26 -5.33 14.99 5.85
N SER A 27 -4.08 14.71 5.45
CA SER A 27 -3.40 15.40 4.34
C SER A 27 -3.90 14.95 2.96
N GLY A 28 -4.81 13.97 2.93
CA GLY A 28 -5.45 13.47 1.70
C GLY A 28 -4.68 12.35 1.02
N PHE A 29 -3.72 11.72 1.68
CA PHE A 29 -3.01 10.54 1.20
C PHE A 29 -3.71 9.25 1.65
N ASN A 30 -3.61 8.21 0.85
CA ASN A 30 -3.78 6.85 1.33
C ASN A 30 -2.54 6.47 2.16
N VAL A 31 -2.65 5.45 2.99
CA VAL A 31 -1.52 4.98 3.79
C VAL A 31 -1.26 3.50 3.55
N GLU A 32 -0.02 3.11 3.64
CA GLU A 32 0.38 1.71 3.81
C GLU A 32 0.88 1.54 5.24
N ILE A 33 0.49 0.45 5.89
CA ILE A 33 0.87 0.13 7.27
C ILE A 33 1.21 -1.34 7.42
N ASP A 34 2.23 -1.64 8.22
CA ASP A 34 2.62 -3.00 8.56
C ASP A 34 1.89 -3.46 9.82
N VAL A 35 1.24 -4.63 9.74
CA VAL A 35 0.50 -5.23 10.85
C VAL A 35 1.12 -6.57 11.24
N ARG A 36 1.34 -6.74 12.54
CA ARG A 36 1.80 -7.96 13.19
C ARG A 36 0.81 -8.41 14.26
N LYS A 37 0.92 -9.67 14.67
CA LYS A 37 0.12 -10.26 15.74
C LYS A 37 1.02 -10.68 16.90
N LYS A 38 0.64 -10.33 18.14
CA LYS A 38 1.24 -10.86 19.35
C LYS A 38 0.11 -11.31 20.29
N ASP A 39 0.08 -12.57 20.61
CA ASP A 39 -1.00 -13.21 21.35
C ASP A 39 -2.36 -12.94 20.65
N GLU A 40 -3.31 -12.33 21.32
CA GLU A 40 -4.62 -11.97 20.77
C GLU A 40 -4.66 -10.55 20.15
N ASN A 41 -3.56 -9.79 20.21
CA ASN A 41 -3.54 -8.41 19.78
C ASN A 41 -2.83 -8.23 18.44
N PHE A 42 -3.33 -7.30 17.62
CA PHE A 42 -2.62 -6.77 16.46
C PHE A 42 -1.94 -5.46 16.81
N TYR A 43 -0.73 -5.25 16.28
CA TYR A 43 0.05 -4.04 16.49
C TYR A 43 0.76 -3.59 15.21
N LEU A 44 1.14 -2.33 15.17
CA LEU A 44 1.78 -1.70 14.01
C LEU A 44 3.30 -1.80 14.14
N SER A 45 3.94 -2.54 13.25
CA SER A 45 5.40 -2.55 13.15
C SER A 45 5.89 -3.30 11.92
N HIS A 46 6.96 -2.79 11.31
CA HIS A 46 7.68 -3.52 10.27
C HIS A 46 8.49 -4.69 10.85
N GLU A 47 9.24 -4.46 11.90
CA GLU A 47 10.03 -5.48 12.60
C GLU A 47 9.29 -5.96 13.86
N PRO A 48 9.54 -7.20 14.31
CA PRO A 48 9.03 -7.64 15.60
C PRO A 48 9.50 -6.73 16.73
N GLN A 49 8.58 -6.21 17.53
CA GLN A 49 8.91 -5.37 18.69
C GLN A 49 7.89 -5.55 19.81
N GLU A 50 8.26 -5.15 21.02
CA GLU A 50 7.38 -5.30 22.18
C GLU A 50 6.32 -4.20 22.31
N ASN A 51 6.61 -2.98 21.83
CA ASN A 51 5.87 -1.75 22.10
C ASN A 51 5.40 -1.04 20.81
N GLY A 52 4.81 -1.77 19.86
CA GLY A 52 4.13 -1.15 18.71
C GLY A 52 2.77 -0.56 19.10
N ASP A 53 2.34 0.48 18.39
CA ASP A 53 0.98 1.01 18.52
C ASP A 53 -0.05 -0.08 18.23
N LEU A 54 -1.12 -0.14 19.03
CA LEU A 54 -2.14 -1.17 18.88
C LEU A 54 -3.02 -0.88 17.64
N PHE A 55 -3.22 -1.89 16.81
CA PHE A 55 -3.93 -1.74 15.53
C PHE A 55 -5.39 -1.30 15.71
N TYR A 56 -6.06 -1.68 16.80
CA TYR A 56 -7.43 -1.21 17.05
C TYR A 56 -7.53 0.32 17.11
N MET A 57 -6.51 1.01 17.63
CA MET A 57 -6.47 2.48 17.67
C MET A 57 -6.32 3.06 16.24
N ALA A 58 -5.53 2.39 15.38
CA ALA A 58 -5.45 2.75 13.98
C ALA A 58 -6.79 2.55 13.25
N CYS A 59 -7.52 1.48 13.55
CA CYS A 59 -8.85 1.24 12.98
C CYS A 59 -9.82 2.38 13.27
N GLU A 60 -9.80 2.95 14.48
CA GLU A 60 -10.62 4.11 14.83
C GLU A 60 -10.23 5.38 14.03
N ILE A 61 -8.95 5.54 13.70
CA ILE A 61 -8.48 6.64 12.84
C ILE A 61 -8.93 6.39 11.38
N ILE A 62 -8.70 5.18 10.85
CA ILE A 62 -9.07 4.77 9.49
C ILE A 62 -10.59 4.95 9.27
N LYS A 63 -11.40 4.51 10.23
CA LYS A 63 -12.86 4.61 10.18
C LYS A 63 -13.36 6.04 9.95
N ARG A 64 -12.71 7.03 10.56
CA ARG A 64 -13.10 8.45 10.48
C ARG A 64 -12.65 9.14 9.20
N ASN A 65 -11.74 8.54 8.42
CA ASN A 65 -11.17 9.14 7.23
C ASN A 65 -11.79 8.57 5.94
N SER A 66 -11.63 9.30 4.84
CA SER A 66 -12.17 8.90 3.52
C SER A 66 -11.15 8.17 2.64
N LYS A 67 -9.87 8.20 3.03
CA LYS A 67 -8.78 7.60 2.28
C LYS A 67 -8.61 6.12 2.58
N GLU A 68 -7.98 5.41 1.67
CA GLU A 68 -7.79 3.96 1.75
C GLU A 68 -6.53 3.59 2.51
N THR A 69 -6.53 2.45 3.17
CA THR A 69 -5.39 1.89 3.89
C THR A 69 -4.99 0.55 3.31
N ALA A 70 -3.74 0.42 2.87
CA ALA A 70 -3.11 -0.84 2.53
C ALA A 70 -2.55 -1.48 3.79
N ILE A 71 -3.05 -2.64 4.17
CA ILE A 71 -2.63 -3.40 5.35
C ILE A 71 -1.66 -4.48 4.91
N HIS A 72 -0.38 -4.33 5.23
CA HIS A 72 0.66 -5.30 4.96
C HIS A 72 0.82 -6.27 6.12
N ILE A 73 0.53 -7.54 5.90
CA ILE A 73 0.74 -8.60 6.90
C ILE A 73 2.23 -8.98 6.93
N LYS A 74 2.87 -8.81 8.09
CA LYS A 74 4.31 -9.01 8.29
C LYS A 74 4.70 -10.33 8.95
N GLU A 75 3.74 -11.22 9.21
CA GLU A 75 4.01 -12.55 9.76
C GLU A 75 2.89 -13.53 9.43
N ASN A 76 3.15 -14.82 9.62
CA ASN A 76 2.15 -15.85 9.38
C ASN A 76 1.24 -16.03 10.59
N PHE A 77 -0.06 -15.84 10.38
CA PHE A 77 -1.12 -16.16 11.32
C PHE A 77 -2.40 -16.54 10.57
N ASP A 78 -3.41 -17.05 11.25
CA ASP A 78 -4.71 -17.28 10.62
C ASP A 78 -5.32 -15.93 10.21
N ILE A 79 -5.37 -15.69 8.90
CA ILE A 79 -5.85 -14.45 8.31
C ILE A 79 -7.31 -14.12 8.69
N LYS A 80 -8.08 -15.16 9.07
CA LYS A 80 -9.44 -14.97 9.57
C LYS A 80 -9.47 -14.07 10.81
N ASN A 81 -8.48 -14.17 11.68
CA ASN A 81 -8.41 -13.33 12.88
C ASN A 81 -8.35 -11.84 12.52
N LEU A 82 -7.56 -11.48 11.49
CA LEU A 82 -7.48 -10.09 11.01
C LEU A 82 -8.78 -9.66 10.32
N VAL A 83 -9.40 -10.54 9.56
CA VAL A 83 -10.68 -10.26 8.90
C VAL A 83 -11.79 -10.04 9.93
N ASP A 84 -11.91 -10.88 10.93
CA ASP A 84 -12.88 -10.71 12.02
C ASP A 84 -12.68 -9.35 12.72
N PHE A 85 -11.42 -8.98 12.95
CA PHE A 85 -11.04 -7.69 13.53
C PHE A 85 -11.44 -6.50 12.64
N ILE A 86 -11.20 -6.58 11.33
CA ILE A 86 -11.60 -5.56 10.35
C ILE A 86 -13.12 -5.37 10.35
N TYR A 87 -13.90 -6.44 10.43
CA TYR A 87 -15.35 -6.38 10.53
C TYR A 87 -15.83 -5.77 11.86
N GLU A 88 -15.21 -6.15 12.99
CA GLU A 88 -15.54 -5.59 14.30
C GLU A 88 -15.41 -4.05 14.31
N TYR A 89 -14.36 -3.53 13.68
CA TYR A 89 -14.14 -2.08 13.60
C TYR A 89 -14.84 -1.40 12.42
N ASN A 90 -15.52 -2.16 11.53
CA ASN A 90 -16.25 -1.66 10.36
C ASN A 90 -15.37 -0.85 9.39
N ILE A 91 -14.18 -1.34 9.08
CA ILE A 91 -13.24 -0.69 8.16
C ILE A 91 -13.03 -1.45 6.85
N GLU A 92 -13.79 -2.52 6.57
CA GLU A 92 -13.66 -3.39 5.40
C GLU A 92 -13.73 -2.66 4.06
N LYS A 93 -14.47 -1.54 4.00
CA LYS A 93 -14.59 -0.71 2.79
C LYS A 93 -13.45 0.29 2.63
N LYS A 94 -12.66 0.49 3.68
CA LYS A 94 -11.61 1.52 3.77
C LYS A 94 -10.20 0.97 3.70
N CYS A 95 -10.07 -0.34 3.56
CA CYS A 95 -8.77 -0.99 3.48
C CYS A 95 -8.74 -2.11 2.46
N PHE A 96 -7.55 -2.53 2.11
CA PHE A 96 -7.26 -3.81 1.48
C PHE A 96 -6.04 -4.45 2.14
N ILE A 97 -5.96 -5.76 2.06
CA ILE A 97 -4.92 -6.56 2.71
C ILE A 97 -3.96 -7.08 1.65
N TYR A 98 -2.67 -7.09 1.94
CA TYR A 98 -1.67 -7.81 1.15
C TYR A 98 -0.58 -8.41 2.04
N SER A 99 0.16 -9.37 1.49
CA SER A 99 1.28 -10.01 2.18
C SER A 99 2.34 -10.46 1.18
N THR A 100 3.59 -10.41 1.62
CA THR A 100 4.73 -11.04 0.95
C THR A 100 5.00 -12.47 1.44
N LEU A 101 4.33 -12.89 2.51
CA LEU A 101 4.60 -14.13 3.25
C LEU A 101 3.53 -15.21 3.04
N GLN A 102 2.30 -14.81 2.69
CA GLN A 102 1.19 -15.75 2.55
C GLN A 102 0.28 -15.38 1.39
N ASP A 103 -0.37 -16.40 0.82
CA ASP A 103 -1.33 -16.22 -0.26
C ASP A 103 -2.61 -15.54 0.25
N CYS A 104 -2.87 -14.34 -0.27
CA CYS A 104 -4.07 -13.58 0.04
C CYS A 104 -5.30 -14.03 -0.78
N ASP A 105 -5.19 -14.97 -1.71
CA ASP A 105 -6.32 -15.49 -2.47
C ASP A 105 -7.37 -16.18 -1.58
N GLN A 106 -6.97 -16.68 -0.42
CA GLN A 106 -7.90 -17.18 0.60
C GLN A 106 -8.89 -16.13 1.12
N LEU A 107 -8.62 -14.83 0.93
CA LEU A 107 -9.53 -13.74 1.31
C LEU A 107 -10.77 -13.66 0.42
N LYS A 108 -10.79 -14.28 -0.75
CA LYS A 108 -11.96 -14.34 -1.64
C LYS A 108 -13.23 -14.86 -0.99
N LYS A 109 -13.09 -15.70 0.03
CA LYS A 109 -14.24 -16.30 0.75
C LYS A 109 -14.94 -15.33 1.70
N PHE A 110 -14.33 -14.16 2.00
CA PHE A 110 -14.88 -13.17 2.91
C PHE A 110 -15.56 -12.05 2.14
N GLU A 111 -16.79 -11.78 2.49
CA GLU A 111 -17.58 -10.73 1.83
C GLU A 111 -17.00 -9.34 2.08
N ASN A 112 -16.95 -8.50 1.03
CA ASN A 112 -16.49 -7.11 1.09
C ASN A 112 -15.02 -6.91 1.53
N ILE A 113 -14.23 -7.97 1.71
CA ILE A 113 -12.79 -7.85 1.98
C ILE A 113 -12.05 -7.66 0.66
N LYS A 114 -11.40 -6.51 0.51
CA LYS A 114 -10.49 -6.26 -0.60
C LYS A 114 -9.10 -6.79 -0.26
N TYR A 115 -8.40 -7.31 -1.26
CA TYR A 115 -7.01 -7.72 -1.12
C TYR A 115 -6.23 -7.43 -2.39
N ALA A 116 -4.92 -7.21 -2.21
CA ALA A 116 -3.99 -7.10 -3.32
C ALA A 116 -3.11 -8.35 -3.44
N TYR A 117 -2.76 -8.68 -4.67
CA TYR A 117 -1.74 -9.67 -4.96
C TYR A 117 -0.39 -8.98 -5.05
N TYR A 118 0.54 -9.36 -4.18
CA TYR A 118 1.92 -8.87 -4.21
C TYR A 118 2.70 -9.51 -5.34
N GLN A 119 3.39 -8.70 -6.13
CA GLN A 119 4.21 -9.15 -7.25
C GLN A 119 5.59 -8.50 -7.25
N ASN A 120 6.63 -9.32 -7.28
CA ASN A 120 8.02 -8.91 -7.53
C ASN A 120 8.62 -9.57 -8.79
N LYS A 121 7.79 -10.22 -9.60
CA LYS A 121 8.08 -10.80 -10.92
C LYS A 121 6.79 -10.95 -11.71
N PHE A 122 6.91 -11.17 -13.01
CA PHE A 122 5.73 -11.41 -13.86
C PHE A 122 5.01 -12.72 -13.50
N GLU A 123 3.70 -12.61 -13.31
CA GLU A 123 2.80 -13.75 -13.15
C GLU A 123 1.53 -13.57 -14.00
N SER A 124 1.19 -14.60 -14.79
CA SER A 124 0.06 -14.53 -15.72
C SER A 124 -1.28 -14.92 -15.08
N LYS A 125 -1.24 -15.77 -14.05
CA LYS A 125 -2.43 -16.30 -13.38
C LYS A 125 -2.66 -15.63 -12.04
N ILE A 126 -3.31 -14.47 -12.06
CA ILE A 126 -3.64 -13.71 -10.86
C ILE A 126 -5.15 -13.53 -10.83
N SER A 127 -5.75 -13.72 -9.68
CA SER A 127 -7.18 -13.56 -9.48
C SER A 127 -7.56 -12.22 -8.86
N ALA A 128 -6.64 -11.60 -8.11
CA ALA A 128 -6.88 -10.33 -7.43
C ALA A 128 -7.18 -9.18 -8.38
N LYS A 129 -8.02 -8.25 -7.95
CA LYS A 129 -8.32 -7.02 -8.68
C LYS A 129 -7.25 -5.95 -8.44
N ILE A 130 -6.59 -5.96 -7.30
CA ILE A 130 -5.53 -5.01 -6.93
C ILE A 130 -4.20 -5.77 -7.04
N LEU A 131 -3.22 -5.15 -7.71
CA LEU A 131 -1.85 -5.62 -7.79
C LEU A 131 -0.95 -4.66 -7.04
N TRP A 132 -0.16 -5.18 -6.12
CA TRP A 132 0.89 -4.46 -5.41
C TRP A 132 2.24 -4.89 -5.99
N CYS A 133 2.80 -4.05 -6.84
CA CYS A 133 3.96 -4.40 -7.67
C CYS A 133 5.23 -3.74 -7.16
N ASP A 134 6.31 -4.50 -7.03
CA ASP A 134 7.64 -3.97 -6.79
C ASP A 134 8.68 -4.56 -7.76
N GLU A 135 9.85 -3.94 -7.81
CA GLU A 135 11.01 -4.37 -8.60
C GLU A 135 12.22 -4.65 -7.69
N SER A 136 11.95 -5.22 -6.51
CA SER A 136 12.99 -5.55 -5.53
C SER A 136 14.01 -6.56 -6.05
N ASN A 137 13.59 -7.45 -6.94
CA ASN A 137 14.44 -8.48 -7.53
C ASN A 137 14.98 -8.09 -8.90
N GLU A 138 14.09 -7.62 -9.79
CA GLU A 138 14.40 -7.28 -11.17
C GLU A 138 13.37 -6.31 -11.75
N VAL A 139 13.72 -5.60 -12.81
CA VAL A 139 12.77 -4.83 -13.62
C VAL A 139 11.97 -5.83 -14.46
N TRP A 140 10.68 -6.02 -14.15
CA TRP A 140 9.86 -7.05 -14.78
C TRP A 140 8.59 -6.53 -15.46
N TYR A 141 8.18 -5.28 -15.19
CA TYR A 141 6.99 -4.72 -15.83
C TYR A 141 7.35 -3.59 -16.81
N ASP A 142 6.59 -3.57 -17.87
CA ASP A 142 6.67 -2.58 -18.95
C ASP A 142 5.25 -2.11 -19.35
N GLN A 143 5.18 -1.23 -20.35
CA GLN A 143 3.92 -0.71 -20.88
C GLN A 143 2.97 -1.83 -21.36
N LYS A 144 3.51 -2.90 -21.95
CA LYS A 144 2.71 -4.03 -22.44
C LYS A 144 2.11 -4.80 -21.26
N THR A 145 2.91 -5.14 -20.28
CA THR A 145 2.51 -5.87 -19.07
C THR A 145 1.37 -5.14 -18.35
N PHE A 146 1.53 -3.84 -18.08
CA PHE A 146 0.51 -3.06 -17.39
C PHE A 146 -0.73 -2.81 -18.25
N SER A 147 -0.57 -2.60 -19.57
CA SER A 147 -1.71 -2.52 -20.49
C SER A 147 -2.56 -3.82 -20.45
N ASP A 148 -1.92 -4.98 -20.41
CA ASP A 148 -2.63 -6.27 -20.35
C ASP A 148 -3.32 -6.50 -19.00
N TYR A 149 -2.76 -5.98 -17.90
CA TYR A 149 -3.44 -5.98 -16.59
C TYR A 149 -4.64 -5.03 -16.58
N LYS A 150 -4.51 -3.82 -17.14
CA LYS A 150 -5.60 -2.84 -17.27
C LYS A 150 -6.77 -3.36 -18.10
N LYS A 151 -6.52 -4.08 -19.20
CA LYS A 151 -7.58 -4.74 -19.98
C LYS A 151 -8.40 -5.75 -19.17
N LYS A 152 -7.84 -6.25 -18.06
CA LYS A 152 -8.51 -7.14 -17.12
C LYS A 152 -9.14 -6.39 -15.92
N ASN A 153 -9.30 -5.06 -16.02
CA ASN A 153 -9.83 -4.19 -14.96
C ASN A 153 -9.09 -4.32 -13.62
N ARG A 154 -7.76 -4.39 -13.67
CA ARG A 154 -6.93 -4.43 -12.47
C ARG A 154 -6.44 -3.06 -12.10
N THR A 155 -6.42 -2.78 -10.81
CA THR A 155 -5.78 -1.61 -10.20
C THR A 155 -4.32 -1.94 -9.93
N ILE A 156 -3.40 -1.10 -10.39
CA ILE A 156 -1.95 -1.31 -10.30
C ILE A 156 -1.36 -0.27 -9.36
N ILE A 157 -0.85 -0.72 -8.22
CA ILE A 157 -0.12 0.09 -7.25
C ILE A 157 1.34 -0.37 -7.27
N THR A 158 2.27 0.58 -7.37
CA THR A 158 3.70 0.29 -7.44
C THR A 158 4.43 0.88 -6.24
N MET A 159 5.53 0.25 -5.87
CA MET A 159 6.47 0.81 -4.90
C MET A 159 7.44 1.73 -5.62
N SER A 160 7.71 2.89 -5.02
CA SER A 160 8.71 3.84 -5.50
C SER A 160 10.13 3.34 -5.22
N LYS A 161 11.09 3.78 -6.04
CA LYS A 161 12.46 3.24 -6.07
C LYS A 161 13.19 3.33 -4.74
N GLU A 162 12.99 4.41 -3.97
CA GLU A 162 13.62 4.61 -2.67
C GLU A 162 13.23 3.56 -1.62
N LEU A 163 12.08 2.91 -1.78
CA LEU A 163 11.64 1.84 -0.90
C LEU A 163 12.40 0.52 -1.14
N LEU A 164 13.02 0.39 -2.30
CA LEU A 164 13.71 -0.82 -2.72
C LEU A 164 15.23 -0.73 -2.50
N LYS A 165 15.80 0.47 -2.64
CA LYS A 165 17.23 0.74 -2.45
C LYS A 165 17.50 2.22 -2.24
N PRO A 166 18.56 2.58 -1.52
CA PRO A 166 19.01 3.97 -1.41
C PRO A 166 19.24 4.57 -2.79
N CYS A 167 18.70 5.78 -3.02
CA CYS A 167 18.85 6.50 -4.30
C CYS A 167 18.70 8.00 -4.08
N GLU A 168 19.21 8.77 -5.05
CA GLU A 168 19.13 10.23 -5.05
C GLU A 168 17.73 10.70 -5.47
N ILE A 169 17.32 11.88 -5.04
CA ILE A 169 16.00 12.45 -5.35
C ILE A 169 15.74 12.58 -6.87
N GLY A 170 16.80 12.84 -7.66
CA GLY A 170 16.71 12.87 -9.11
C GLY A 170 16.34 11.50 -9.72
N GLU A 171 16.87 10.42 -9.15
CA GLU A 171 16.52 9.05 -9.58
C GLU A 171 15.08 8.69 -9.21
N ILE A 172 14.60 9.16 -8.04
CA ILE A 172 13.22 8.97 -7.59
C ILE A 172 12.26 9.66 -8.55
N ARG A 173 12.52 10.92 -8.91
CA ARG A 173 11.71 11.67 -9.88
C ARG A 173 11.72 11.03 -11.29
N ASN A 174 12.84 10.48 -11.73
CA ASN A 174 12.92 9.74 -13.00
C ASN A 174 12.05 8.47 -12.94
N GLU A 175 12.05 7.78 -11.81
CA GLU A 175 11.18 6.62 -11.59
C GLU A 175 9.70 7.03 -11.59
N TRP A 176 9.33 8.09 -10.90
CA TRP A 176 7.96 8.59 -10.93
C TRP A 176 7.49 8.95 -12.34
N ASN A 177 8.35 9.55 -13.19
CA ASN A 177 8.03 9.77 -14.60
C ASN A 177 7.73 8.45 -15.31
N ARG A 178 8.59 7.44 -15.12
CA ARG A 178 8.38 6.12 -15.72
C ARG A 178 7.04 5.52 -15.28
N LEU A 179 6.71 5.57 -13.99
CA LEU A 179 5.46 5.05 -13.44
C LEU A 179 4.23 5.81 -13.95
N ILE A 180 4.32 7.13 -14.10
CA ILE A 180 3.28 7.97 -14.71
C ILE A 180 3.04 7.56 -16.16
N ASP A 181 4.10 7.40 -16.96
CA ASP A 181 4.03 6.97 -18.35
C ASP A 181 3.43 5.57 -18.48
N LEU A 182 3.71 4.67 -17.54
CA LEU A 182 3.12 3.34 -17.44
C LEU A 182 1.65 3.37 -17.02
N LYS A 183 1.11 4.54 -16.61
CA LYS A 183 -0.28 4.75 -16.19
C LYS A 183 -0.67 3.88 -14.99
N VAL A 184 0.19 3.81 -13.98
CA VAL A 184 -0.15 3.16 -12.71
C VAL A 184 -1.34 3.87 -12.03
N ASP A 185 -2.07 3.17 -11.19
CA ASP A 185 -3.20 3.75 -10.43
C ASP A 185 -2.74 4.34 -9.10
N GLY A 186 -1.64 3.82 -8.55
CA GLY A 186 -1.09 4.32 -7.29
C GLY A 186 0.41 4.13 -7.18
N ILE A 187 1.04 4.99 -6.37
CA ILE A 187 2.46 4.92 -6.02
C ILE A 187 2.60 4.98 -4.49
N CYS A 188 3.29 3.97 -3.93
CA CYS A 188 3.69 3.94 -2.54
C CYS A 188 5.10 4.53 -2.40
N THR A 189 5.29 5.52 -1.50
CA THR A 189 6.53 6.29 -1.39
C THR A 189 6.77 6.80 0.03
N ASP A 190 8.04 7.00 0.40
CA ASP A 190 8.45 7.70 1.63
C ASP A 190 8.29 9.23 1.49
N PHE A 191 8.04 9.74 0.28
CA PHE A 191 7.96 11.18 -0.02
C PHE A 191 6.57 11.60 -0.56
N PRO A 192 5.44 11.34 0.17
CA PRO A 192 4.09 11.56 -0.36
C PRO A 192 3.82 13.02 -0.73
N PHE A 193 4.33 13.99 0.04
CA PHE A 193 4.18 15.42 -0.25
C PHE A 193 4.95 15.83 -1.50
N LEU A 194 6.20 15.37 -1.65
CA LEU A 194 7.02 15.67 -2.81
C LEU A 194 6.44 15.06 -4.09
N LEU A 195 5.90 13.82 -4.00
CA LEU A 195 5.21 13.20 -5.12
C LEU A 195 3.94 13.99 -5.51
N LYS A 196 3.19 14.48 -4.52
CA LYS A 196 1.99 15.33 -4.77
C LYS A 196 2.36 16.62 -5.51
N GLU A 197 3.41 17.30 -5.07
CA GLU A 197 3.94 18.49 -5.76
C GLU A 197 4.35 18.16 -7.19
N TYR A 198 5.12 17.08 -7.36
CA TYR A 198 5.58 16.63 -8.67
C TYR A 198 4.43 16.29 -9.64
N LEU A 199 3.39 15.61 -9.17
CA LEU A 199 2.21 15.32 -9.99
C LEU A 199 1.44 16.58 -10.37
N ASN A 200 1.38 17.60 -9.49
CA ASN A 200 0.76 18.89 -9.78
C ASN A 200 1.56 19.67 -10.85
N GLU A 201 2.88 19.67 -10.77
CA GLU A 201 3.75 20.27 -11.78
C GLU A 201 3.51 19.64 -13.16
N LYS A 202 3.47 18.30 -13.24
CA LYS A 202 3.19 17.55 -14.48
C LYS A 202 1.78 17.79 -15.01
N GLY A 203 0.78 17.89 -14.15
CA GLY A 203 -0.59 18.21 -14.54
C GLY A 203 -0.75 19.61 -15.15
N SER A 204 0.08 20.58 -14.72
CA SER A 204 0.10 21.93 -15.30
C SER A 204 0.91 22.05 -16.60
N GLU A 205 1.80 21.11 -16.91
CA GLU A 205 2.51 21.04 -18.20
C GLU A 205 1.66 20.47 -19.34
N ILE A 206 0.52 19.80 -19.03
CA ILE A 206 -0.35 19.10 -19.99
C ILE A 206 -1.57 19.96 -20.40
N THR A 207 -1.77 21.10 -19.75
CA THR A 207 -2.84 22.08 -20.08
C THR A 207 -2.33 23.22 -20.92
#